data_977fb4b10a3409a038dcd7066b6bd063
#
_entry.id   977fb4b10a3409a038dcd7066b6bd063
#
_cell.length_a   1.000
_cell.length_b   1.000
_cell.length_c   1.000
_cell.angle_alpha   90.00
_cell.angle_beta   90.00
_cell.angle_gamma   90.00
#
_symmetry.space_group_name_H-M   'P 1'
#
loop_
_entity.id
_entity.type
_entity.pdbx_description
1 polymer ?
#
loop_
_entity_poly.entity_id
_entity_poly.type
_entity_poly.pdbx_seq_one_letter_code
_entity_poly.pdbx_strand_id
1 'polypeptide(L)'
;MKPKLSKEIWRYFVLFIMLFLSAINFNLLMKPCNFVTGGTPGLAIVLSHTFHVSSETIIYITYALMFLLSLIFLGFDSFLGVLIATIFYPLFVSSTSNINSLFQISYNDLFVISFFSGLISGFTNGVIYKYNFASSGLGVLGPIFNKLFKLPIASVNYWINVIIVLIGGYYFGFNMILYAIIFLYVSKIVSNKIILGVSNNKALIIRSNKLDDICKALYNDYAID
;
A
#
# COMPACT_ATOMS: atom_id res chain seq x y z
N MET A 1 -5.36 -15.16 29.39
CA MET A 1 -4.45 -15.43 28.25
C MET A 1 -5.16 -15.65 26.89
N LYS A 2 -6.41 -16.11 26.83
CA LYS A 2 -7.17 -16.36 25.58
C LYS A 2 -7.52 -15.13 24.70
N PRO A 3 -7.81 -13.91 25.19
CA PRO A 3 -8.22 -12.81 24.33
C PRO A 3 -7.09 -12.22 23.46
N LYS A 4 -5.83 -12.41 23.83
CA LYS A 4 -4.69 -11.89 23.09
C LYS A 4 -4.39 -12.72 21.83
N LEU A 5 -4.51 -14.04 21.91
CA LEU A 5 -4.30 -14.97 20.78
C LEU A 5 -5.39 -14.80 19.71
N SER A 6 -6.65 -14.64 20.10
CA SER A 6 -7.77 -14.40 19.16
C SER A 6 -7.57 -13.08 18.37
N LYS A 7 -7.08 -12.02 19.01
CA LYS A 7 -6.79 -10.74 18.32
C LYS A 7 -5.65 -10.86 17.32
N GLU A 8 -4.61 -11.62 17.64
CA GLU A 8 -3.48 -11.86 16.72
C GLU A 8 -3.93 -12.68 15.50
N ILE A 9 -4.67 -13.77 15.70
CA ILE A 9 -5.21 -14.57 14.60
C ILE A 9 -6.09 -13.72 13.69
N TRP A 10 -6.93 -12.87 14.26
CA TRP A 10 -7.77 -11.94 13.49
C TRP A 10 -6.96 -10.97 12.65
N ARG A 11 -5.87 -10.43 13.16
CA ARG A 11 -4.97 -9.53 12.42
C ARG A 11 -4.39 -10.22 11.17
N TYR A 12 -3.89 -11.45 11.30
CA TYR A 12 -3.34 -12.20 10.17
C TYR A 12 -4.42 -12.61 9.17
N PHE A 13 -5.60 -12.93 9.63
CA PHE A 13 -6.75 -13.22 8.75
C PHE A 13 -7.14 -11.99 7.91
N VAL A 14 -7.18 -10.81 8.53
CA VAL A 14 -7.43 -9.55 7.81
C VAL A 14 -6.31 -9.27 6.80
N LEU A 15 -5.05 -9.46 7.16
CA LEU A 15 -3.93 -9.32 6.22
C LEU A 15 -4.11 -10.21 5.00
N PHE A 16 -4.47 -11.48 5.20
CA PHE A 16 -4.71 -12.44 4.13
C PHE A 16 -5.81 -11.98 3.15
N ILE A 17 -6.94 -11.50 3.67
CA ILE A 17 -8.03 -10.96 2.86
C ILE A 17 -7.57 -9.72 2.07
N MET A 18 -6.82 -8.82 2.70
CA MET A 18 -6.35 -7.60 2.04
C MET A 18 -5.33 -7.90 0.93
N LEU A 19 -4.45 -8.88 1.12
CA LEU A 19 -3.53 -9.34 0.08
C LEU A 19 -4.27 -9.96 -1.10
N PHE A 20 -5.30 -10.77 -0.83
CA PHE A 20 -6.15 -11.37 -1.86
C PHE A 20 -6.90 -10.30 -2.67
N LEU A 21 -7.52 -9.34 -2.00
CA LEU A 21 -8.21 -8.21 -2.67
C LEU A 21 -7.25 -7.34 -3.49
N SER A 22 -6.03 -7.14 -2.99
CA SER A 22 -4.98 -6.42 -3.72
C SER A 22 -4.53 -7.18 -4.98
N ALA A 23 -4.45 -8.51 -4.92
CA ALA A 23 -4.13 -9.35 -6.08
C ALA A 23 -5.24 -9.33 -7.14
N ILE A 24 -6.50 -9.35 -6.72
CA ILE A 24 -7.65 -9.16 -7.63
C ILE A 24 -7.56 -7.79 -8.31
N ASN A 25 -7.33 -6.73 -7.55
CA ASN A 25 -7.19 -5.39 -8.12
C ASN A 25 -6.08 -5.32 -9.17
N PHE A 26 -4.94 -5.96 -8.92
CA PHE A 26 -3.85 -6.04 -9.88
C PHE A 26 -4.25 -6.74 -11.18
N ASN A 27 -4.78 -7.95 -11.08
CA ASN A 27 -5.12 -8.77 -12.25
C ASN A 27 -6.36 -8.28 -13.00
N LEU A 28 -7.34 -7.70 -12.28
CA LEU A 28 -8.61 -7.27 -12.88
C LEU A 28 -8.53 -5.87 -13.46
N LEU A 29 -7.82 -4.93 -12.83
CA LEU A 29 -7.86 -3.52 -13.22
C LEU A 29 -6.51 -2.99 -13.74
N MET A 30 -5.38 -3.38 -13.13
CA MET A 30 -4.09 -2.77 -13.48
C MET A 30 -3.43 -3.46 -14.68
N LYS A 31 -3.27 -4.78 -14.60
CA LYS A 31 -2.54 -5.59 -15.58
C LYS A 31 -3.14 -5.51 -16.99
N PRO A 32 -4.48 -5.64 -17.21
CA PRO A 32 -5.05 -5.63 -18.55
C PRO A 32 -4.89 -4.30 -19.30
N CYS A 33 -4.80 -3.19 -18.55
CA CYS A 33 -4.65 -1.85 -19.11
C CYS A 33 -3.20 -1.39 -19.19
N ASN A 34 -2.23 -2.23 -18.80
CA ASN A 34 -0.84 -1.81 -18.59
C ASN A 34 -0.74 -0.57 -17.68
N PHE A 35 -1.62 -0.50 -16.67
CA PHE A 35 -1.75 0.65 -15.80
C PHE A 35 -0.68 0.65 -14.71
N VAL A 36 0.35 1.48 -14.89
CA VAL A 36 1.50 1.57 -13.99
C VAL A 36 1.21 2.55 -12.86
N THR A 37 1.04 2.01 -11.65
CA THR A 37 0.66 2.79 -10.45
C THR A 37 1.82 3.09 -9.49
N GLY A 38 3.00 2.61 -9.76
CA GLY A 38 4.11 2.57 -8.81
C GLY A 38 4.11 1.28 -7.96
N GLY A 39 5.08 1.15 -7.06
CA GLY A 39 5.26 -0.05 -6.23
C GLY A 39 5.59 -1.31 -7.03
N THR A 40 5.50 -2.47 -6.36
CA THR A 40 5.78 -3.76 -7.01
C THR A 40 4.84 -4.06 -8.18
N PRO A 41 3.52 -3.80 -8.09
CA PRO A 41 2.63 -4.00 -9.23
C PRO A 41 3.02 -3.19 -10.47
N GLY A 42 3.33 -1.89 -10.27
CA GLY A 42 3.76 -1.03 -11.37
C GLY A 42 5.09 -1.46 -11.98
N LEU A 43 6.07 -1.81 -11.12
CA LEU A 43 7.35 -2.35 -11.59
C LEU A 43 7.15 -3.63 -12.40
N ALA A 44 6.28 -4.53 -11.94
CA ALA A 44 6.00 -5.78 -12.63
C ALA A 44 5.42 -5.57 -14.03
N ILE A 45 4.52 -4.60 -14.23
CA ILE A 45 3.95 -4.27 -15.54
C ILE A 45 5.06 -3.72 -16.46
N VAL A 46 5.88 -2.79 -16.00
CA VAL A 46 6.98 -2.20 -16.79
C VAL A 46 7.98 -3.27 -17.22
N LEU A 47 8.49 -4.07 -16.26
CA LEU A 47 9.48 -5.10 -16.55
C LEU A 47 8.91 -6.24 -17.40
N SER A 48 7.64 -6.60 -17.20
CA SER A 48 6.95 -7.58 -18.05
C SER A 48 6.93 -7.15 -19.51
N HIS A 49 6.63 -5.88 -19.76
CA HIS A 49 6.64 -5.31 -21.10
C HIS A 49 8.05 -5.27 -21.70
N THR A 50 9.06 -4.89 -20.90
CA THR A 50 10.44 -4.72 -21.38
C THR A 50 11.14 -6.06 -21.64
N PHE A 51 10.96 -7.03 -20.75
CA PHE A 51 11.69 -8.30 -20.80
C PHE A 51 10.85 -9.47 -21.36
N HIS A 52 9.60 -9.23 -21.72
CA HIS A 52 8.66 -10.27 -22.20
C HIS A 52 8.50 -11.44 -21.22
N VAL A 53 8.61 -11.18 -19.92
CA VAL A 53 8.43 -12.12 -18.82
C VAL A 53 7.07 -11.87 -18.17
N SER A 54 6.41 -12.91 -17.66
CA SER A 54 5.10 -12.72 -17.01
C SER A 54 5.20 -11.79 -15.79
N SER A 55 4.21 -10.94 -15.60
CA SER A 55 4.16 -10.01 -14.46
C SER A 55 4.17 -10.76 -13.12
N GLU A 56 3.57 -11.96 -13.09
CA GLU A 56 3.57 -12.85 -11.93
C GLU A 56 5.00 -13.25 -11.52
N THR A 57 5.82 -13.66 -12.49
CA THR A 57 7.22 -14.06 -12.26
C THR A 57 8.02 -12.89 -11.68
N ILE A 58 7.82 -11.68 -12.21
CA ILE A 58 8.50 -10.49 -11.72
C ILE A 58 8.07 -10.16 -10.29
N ILE A 59 6.78 -10.34 -9.97
CA ILE A 59 6.26 -10.16 -8.61
C ILE A 59 6.92 -11.16 -7.65
N TYR A 60 7.00 -12.46 -8.03
CA TYR A 60 7.68 -13.47 -7.21
C TYR A 60 9.15 -13.09 -6.92
N ILE A 61 9.89 -12.74 -7.96
CA ILE A 61 11.31 -12.36 -7.85
C ILE A 61 11.46 -11.12 -6.96
N THR A 62 10.65 -10.08 -7.20
CA THR A 62 10.72 -8.83 -6.45
C THR A 62 10.39 -9.04 -4.98
N TYR A 63 9.35 -9.81 -4.66
CA TYR A 63 8.99 -10.09 -3.28
C TYR A 63 10.04 -10.92 -2.57
N ALA A 64 10.59 -11.96 -3.22
CA ALA A 64 11.68 -12.77 -2.66
C ALA A 64 12.92 -11.93 -2.38
N LEU A 65 13.33 -11.08 -3.32
CA LEU A 65 14.49 -10.19 -3.16
C LEU A 65 14.26 -9.17 -2.03
N MET A 66 13.10 -8.54 -1.96
CA MET A 66 12.77 -7.58 -0.91
C MET A 66 12.67 -8.25 0.46
N PHE A 67 12.21 -9.50 0.52
CA PHE A 67 12.20 -10.28 1.74
C PHE A 67 13.63 -10.55 2.25
N LEU A 68 14.54 -10.98 1.38
CA LEU A 68 15.94 -11.17 1.74
C LEU A 68 16.58 -9.88 2.24
N LEU A 69 16.34 -8.76 1.56
CA LEU A 69 16.82 -7.45 2.01
C LEU A 69 16.21 -7.05 3.36
N SER A 70 14.94 -7.34 3.59
CA SER A 70 14.28 -7.10 4.87
C SER A 70 14.95 -7.87 6.02
N LEU A 71 15.29 -9.13 5.80
CA LEU A 71 16.00 -9.96 6.79
C LEU A 71 17.37 -9.39 7.14
N ILE A 72 18.14 -8.98 6.13
CA ILE A 72 19.51 -8.46 6.32
C ILE A 72 19.47 -7.13 7.05
N PHE A 73 18.58 -6.22 6.66
CA PHE A 73 18.63 -4.84 7.13
C PHE A 73 17.68 -4.53 8.28
N LEU A 74 16.49 -5.12 8.35
CA LEU A 74 15.46 -4.76 9.35
C LEU A 74 15.42 -5.73 10.55
N GLY A 75 15.84 -6.99 10.36
CA GLY A 75 15.79 -8.01 11.41
C GLY A 75 14.40 -8.63 11.58
N PHE A 76 14.22 -9.35 12.71
CA PHE A 76 13.06 -10.24 12.91
C PHE A 76 11.79 -9.55 13.41
N ASP A 77 11.83 -8.30 13.87
CA ASP A 77 10.65 -7.64 14.50
C ASP A 77 9.47 -7.42 13.56
N SER A 78 9.74 -7.19 12.26
CA SER A 78 8.70 -7.02 11.23
C SER A 78 8.53 -8.26 10.34
N PHE A 79 9.22 -9.35 10.68
CA PHE A 79 9.43 -10.51 9.84
C PHE A 79 8.13 -11.23 9.43
N LEU A 80 7.26 -11.54 10.38
CA LEU A 80 6.07 -12.36 10.11
C LEU A 80 5.10 -11.73 9.10
N GLY A 81 4.86 -10.43 9.20
CA GLY A 81 3.96 -9.73 8.27
C GLY A 81 4.54 -9.69 6.84
N VAL A 82 5.85 -9.37 6.73
CA VAL A 82 6.55 -9.35 5.43
C VAL A 82 6.64 -10.76 4.84
N LEU A 83 6.92 -11.78 5.66
CA LEU A 83 6.98 -13.19 5.23
C LEU A 83 5.64 -13.64 4.64
N ILE A 84 4.53 -13.40 5.38
CA ILE A 84 3.18 -13.76 4.92
C ILE A 84 2.86 -13.05 3.60
N ALA A 85 3.13 -11.75 3.50
CA ALA A 85 2.89 -11.01 2.27
C ALA A 85 3.77 -11.50 1.11
N THR A 86 5.03 -11.87 1.38
CA THR A 86 5.96 -12.40 0.37
C THR A 86 5.50 -13.72 -0.22
N ILE A 87 4.88 -14.57 0.59
CA ILE A 87 4.38 -15.87 0.13
C ILE A 87 3.00 -15.72 -0.51
N PHE A 88 2.06 -15.09 0.20
CA PHE A 88 0.65 -15.14 -0.21
C PHE A 88 0.30 -14.15 -1.30
N TYR A 89 0.91 -12.96 -1.36
CA TYR A 89 0.57 -12.01 -2.42
C TYR A 89 0.90 -12.53 -3.83
N PRO A 90 2.12 -13.03 -4.12
CA PRO A 90 2.42 -13.62 -5.42
C PRO A 90 1.56 -14.85 -5.74
N LEU A 91 1.28 -15.71 -4.73
CA LEU A 91 0.38 -16.85 -4.90
C LEU A 91 -1.03 -16.42 -5.30
N PHE A 92 -1.57 -15.37 -4.66
CA PHE A 92 -2.89 -14.84 -5.03
C PHE A 92 -2.88 -14.19 -6.42
N VAL A 93 -1.82 -13.47 -6.78
CA VAL A 93 -1.69 -12.93 -8.14
C VAL A 93 -1.68 -14.04 -9.18
N SER A 94 -0.95 -15.12 -8.93
CA SER A 94 -0.92 -16.29 -9.82
C SER A 94 -2.28 -16.99 -9.89
N SER A 95 -2.93 -17.23 -8.74
CA SER A 95 -4.23 -17.91 -8.67
C SER A 95 -5.37 -17.11 -9.31
N THR A 96 -5.28 -15.78 -9.30
CA THR A 96 -6.28 -14.87 -9.87
C THR A 96 -5.92 -14.38 -11.29
N SER A 97 -4.87 -14.92 -11.91
CA SER A 97 -4.38 -14.46 -13.23
C SER A 97 -5.45 -14.50 -14.33
N ASN A 98 -6.35 -15.48 -14.27
CA ASN A 98 -7.42 -15.68 -15.25
C ASN A 98 -8.76 -15.03 -14.84
N ILE A 99 -8.79 -14.18 -13.80
CA ILE A 99 -10.03 -13.58 -13.30
C ILE A 99 -10.75 -12.73 -14.37
N ASN A 100 -10.00 -12.16 -15.31
CA ASN A 100 -10.56 -11.36 -16.40
C ASN A 100 -11.51 -12.14 -17.31
N SER A 101 -11.33 -13.47 -17.41
CA SER A 101 -12.23 -14.31 -18.20
C SER A 101 -13.62 -14.46 -17.58
N LEU A 102 -13.75 -14.20 -16.27
CA LEU A 102 -15.01 -14.27 -15.54
C LEU A 102 -15.81 -12.96 -15.60
N PHE A 103 -15.15 -11.84 -15.89
CA PHE A 103 -15.75 -10.51 -15.91
C PHE A 103 -15.53 -9.85 -17.26
N GLN A 104 -16.61 -9.44 -17.93
CA GLN A 104 -16.56 -8.66 -19.17
C GLN A 104 -16.40 -7.18 -18.85
N ILE A 105 -15.21 -6.76 -18.40
CA ILE A 105 -14.93 -5.36 -18.10
C ILE A 105 -14.50 -4.65 -19.37
N SER A 106 -15.12 -3.51 -19.66
CA SER A 106 -14.65 -2.60 -20.71
C SER A 106 -13.48 -1.79 -20.19
N TYR A 107 -12.31 -1.95 -20.80
CA TYR A 107 -11.09 -1.24 -20.41
C TYR A 107 -10.90 0.10 -21.17
N ASN A 108 -11.96 0.63 -21.79
CA ASN A 108 -11.88 1.84 -22.60
C ASN A 108 -11.75 3.12 -21.78
N ASP A 109 -12.23 3.12 -20.53
CA ASP A 109 -12.20 4.27 -19.64
C ASP A 109 -11.13 4.11 -18.54
N LEU A 110 -9.93 4.59 -18.83
CA LEU A 110 -8.80 4.55 -17.91
C LEU A 110 -9.02 5.44 -16.68
N PHE A 111 -9.87 6.46 -16.75
CA PHE A 111 -10.21 7.29 -15.59
C PHE A 111 -10.95 6.47 -14.55
N VAL A 112 -11.99 5.75 -14.97
CA VAL A 112 -12.77 4.85 -14.10
C VAL A 112 -11.88 3.79 -13.48
N ILE A 113 -11.01 3.15 -14.29
CA ILE A 113 -10.07 2.13 -13.83
C ILE A 113 -9.10 2.70 -12.79
N SER A 114 -8.52 3.88 -13.05
CA SER A 114 -7.57 4.51 -12.12
C SER A 114 -8.23 4.88 -10.80
N PHE A 115 -9.47 5.38 -10.85
CA PHE A 115 -10.24 5.77 -9.68
C PHE A 115 -10.59 4.55 -8.80
N PHE A 116 -11.23 3.52 -9.38
CA PHE A 116 -11.63 2.33 -8.62
C PHE A 116 -10.42 1.51 -8.15
N SER A 117 -9.39 1.37 -8.96
CA SER A 117 -8.14 0.73 -8.55
C SER A 117 -7.48 1.50 -7.39
N GLY A 118 -7.52 2.83 -7.42
CA GLY A 118 -7.08 3.70 -6.33
C GLY A 118 -7.88 3.52 -5.04
N LEU A 119 -9.20 3.38 -5.14
CA LEU A 119 -10.08 3.09 -4.00
C LEU A 119 -9.71 1.76 -3.35
N ILE A 120 -9.61 0.69 -4.14
CA ILE A 120 -9.29 -0.66 -3.65
C ILE A 120 -7.89 -0.69 -3.04
N SER A 121 -6.89 -0.12 -3.72
CA SER A 121 -5.52 -0.05 -3.19
C SER A 121 -5.42 0.80 -1.93
N GLY A 122 -6.12 1.92 -1.87
CA GLY A 122 -6.19 2.76 -0.67
C GLY A 122 -6.83 2.03 0.50
N PHE A 123 -7.91 1.29 0.23
CA PHE A 123 -8.59 0.48 1.23
C PHE A 123 -7.67 -0.63 1.76
N THR A 124 -7.11 -1.46 0.89
CA THR A 124 -6.27 -2.59 1.27
C THR A 124 -5.03 -2.13 2.04
N ASN A 125 -4.31 -1.13 1.54
CA ASN A 125 -3.13 -0.58 2.19
C ASN A 125 -3.48 0.10 3.53
N GLY A 126 -4.58 0.86 3.57
CA GLY A 126 -5.05 1.52 4.79
C GLY A 126 -5.34 0.52 5.90
N VAL A 127 -6.01 -0.60 5.59
CA VAL A 127 -6.28 -1.67 6.54
C VAL A 127 -5.00 -2.36 6.99
N ILE A 128 -4.09 -2.71 6.07
CA ILE A 128 -2.80 -3.34 6.38
C ILE A 128 -2.01 -2.47 7.37
N TYR A 129 -1.90 -1.18 7.13
CA TYR A 129 -1.19 -0.25 8.03
C TYR A 129 -1.90 -0.05 9.36
N LYS A 130 -3.25 0.01 9.37
CA LYS A 130 -4.04 0.11 10.60
C LYS A 130 -3.80 -1.05 11.56
N TYR A 131 -3.57 -2.24 11.02
CA TYR A 131 -3.21 -3.42 11.81
C TYR A 131 -1.70 -3.54 12.11
N ASN A 132 -0.94 -2.46 11.88
CA ASN A 132 0.51 -2.39 12.12
C ASN A 132 1.34 -3.45 11.38
N PHE A 133 0.92 -3.80 10.17
CA PHE A 133 1.76 -4.60 9.29
C PHE A 133 2.70 -3.68 8.50
N ALA A 134 3.94 -4.14 8.33
CA ALA A 134 4.92 -3.43 7.53
C ALA A 134 4.55 -3.49 6.03
N SER A 135 5.01 -2.50 5.29
CA SER A 135 4.95 -2.53 3.83
C SER A 135 5.72 -3.72 3.28
N SER A 136 5.20 -4.33 2.23
CA SER A 136 5.81 -5.49 1.56
C SER A 136 6.26 -5.15 0.14
N GLY A 137 6.96 -6.04 -0.52
CA GLY A 137 7.54 -5.78 -1.83
C GLY A 137 8.45 -4.54 -1.81
N LEU A 138 8.40 -3.69 -2.83
CA LEU A 138 9.23 -2.47 -2.91
C LEU A 138 9.05 -1.50 -1.73
N GLY A 139 7.93 -1.55 -1.04
CA GLY A 139 7.68 -0.72 0.13
C GLY A 139 8.65 -0.96 1.30
N VAL A 140 9.33 -2.11 1.33
CA VAL A 140 10.37 -2.43 2.31
C VAL A 140 11.60 -1.53 2.17
N LEU A 141 11.85 -0.96 1.00
CA LEU A 141 12.98 -0.05 0.77
C LEU A 141 12.89 1.21 1.65
N GLY A 142 11.69 1.73 1.91
CA GLY A 142 11.50 2.89 2.79
C GLY A 142 12.10 2.70 4.18
N PRO A 143 11.69 1.66 4.95
CA PRO A 143 12.30 1.32 6.23
C PRO A 143 13.81 1.04 6.17
N ILE A 144 14.30 0.38 5.11
CA ILE A 144 15.74 0.12 4.93
C ILE A 144 16.51 1.43 4.81
N PHE A 145 16.10 2.33 3.91
CA PHE A 145 16.74 3.63 3.73
C PHE A 145 16.62 4.52 4.99
N ASN A 146 15.51 4.42 5.71
CA ASN A 146 15.39 5.10 6.99
C ASN A 146 16.41 4.60 8.00
N LYS A 147 16.64 3.28 8.10
CA LYS A 147 17.63 2.70 9.02
C LYS A 147 19.06 3.11 8.65
N LEU A 148 19.40 3.09 7.36
CA LEU A 148 20.76 3.37 6.88
C LEU A 148 21.08 4.86 6.81
N PHE A 149 20.15 5.68 6.31
CA PHE A 149 20.40 7.08 5.93
C PHE A 149 19.53 8.08 6.71
N LYS A 150 18.66 7.59 7.65
CA LYS A 150 17.71 8.43 8.41
C LYS A 150 16.70 9.21 7.54
N LEU A 151 16.49 8.78 6.30
CA LEU A 151 15.52 9.39 5.41
C LEU A 151 14.09 9.04 5.83
N PRO A 152 13.10 9.96 5.67
CA PRO A 152 11.70 9.65 5.96
C PRO A 152 11.18 8.53 5.06
N ILE A 153 10.58 7.48 5.66
CA ILE A 153 10.06 6.30 4.94
C ILE A 153 9.11 6.70 3.81
N ALA A 154 8.19 7.63 4.10
CA ALA A 154 7.22 8.11 3.13
C ALA A 154 7.87 8.78 1.92
N SER A 155 8.95 9.55 2.14
CA SER A 155 9.67 10.23 1.06
C SER A 155 10.38 9.24 0.15
N VAL A 156 11.04 8.23 0.72
CA VAL A 156 11.72 7.18 -0.06
C VAL A 156 10.70 6.43 -0.94
N ASN A 157 9.62 5.96 -0.35
CA ASN A 157 8.58 5.24 -1.09
C ASN A 157 7.89 6.12 -2.14
N TYR A 158 7.71 7.40 -1.85
CA TYR A 158 7.18 8.37 -2.82
C TYR A 158 8.08 8.47 -4.05
N TRP A 159 9.38 8.68 -3.88
CA TRP A 159 10.31 8.80 -5.00
C TRP A 159 10.45 7.51 -5.82
N ILE A 160 10.43 6.35 -5.16
CA ILE A 160 10.40 5.06 -5.85
C ILE A 160 9.16 4.96 -6.75
N ASN A 161 7.99 5.32 -6.22
CA ASN A 161 6.75 5.30 -6.99
C ASN A 161 6.79 6.29 -8.17
N VAL A 162 7.32 7.51 -7.95
CA VAL A 162 7.47 8.52 -9.02
C VAL A 162 8.35 7.98 -10.15
N ILE A 163 9.49 7.40 -9.83
CA ILE A 163 10.41 6.84 -10.84
C ILE A 163 9.70 5.74 -11.65
N ILE A 164 9.00 4.82 -11.00
CA ILE A 164 8.28 3.74 -11.68
C ILE A 164 7.18 4.29 -12.60
N VAL A 165 6.41 5.28 -12.13
CA VAL A 165 5.34 5.92 -12.92
C VAL A 165 5.92 6.67 -14.13
N LEU A 166 7.06 7.36 -13.98
CA LEU A 166 7.72 8.04 -15.09
C LEU A 166 8.23 7.04 -16.15
N ILE A 167 8.82 5.93 -15.72
CA ILE A 167 9.24 4.86 -16.62
C ILE A 167 8.00 4.25 -17.31
N GLY A 168 6.92 4.01 -16.56
CA GLY A 168 5.65 3.54 -17.13
C GLY A 168 5.09 4.51 -18.18
N GLY A 169 5.14 5.82 -17.92
CA GLY A 169 4.73 6.84 -18.88
C GLY A 169 5.58 6.87 -20.15
N TYR A 170 6.85 6.56 -20.04
CA TYR A 170 7.74 6.44 -21.23
C TYR A 170 7.32 5.27 -22.14
N TYR A 171 6.97 4.10 -21.56
CA TYR A 171 6.58 2.92 -22.33
C TYR A 171 5.12 2.94 -22.80
N PHE A 172 4.19 3.42 -21.98
CA PHE A 172 2.74 3.32 -22.22
C PHE A 172 2.07 4.66 -22.55
N GLY A 173 2.85 5.73 -22.63
CA GLY A 173 2.39 7.06 -23.01
C GLY A 173 2.12 8.00 -21.84
N PHE A 174 2.22 9.31 -22.11
CA PHE A 174 2.14 10.37 -21.09
C PHE A 174 0.79 10.37 -20.33
N ASN A 175 -0.30 10.03 -21.00
CA ASN A 175 -1.62 9.96 -20.35
C ASN A 175 -1.65 8.99 -19.17
N MET A 176 -0.84 7.92 -19.19
CA MET A 176 -0.73 6.98 -18.07
C MET A 176 -0.19 7.63 -16.80
N ILE A 177 0.69 8.63 -16.93
CA ILE A 177 1.18 9.40 -15.77
C ILE A 177 0.03 10.17 -15.11
N LEU A 178 -0.84 10.79 -15.91
CA LEU A 178 -1.99 11.55 -15.38
C LEU A 178 -2.95 10.64 -14.62
N TYR A 179 -3.26 9.48 -15.17
CA TYR A 179 -4.10 8.48 -14.49
C TYR A 179 -3.43 7.92 -13.22
N ALA A 180 -2.11 7.71 -13.25
CA ALA A 180 -1.37 7.28 -12.06
C ALA A 180 -1.41 8.33 -10.94
N ILE A 181 -1.40 9.62 -11.26
CA ILE A 181 -1.57 10.70 -10.28
C ILE A 181 -2.96 10.61 -9.62
N ILE A 182 -4.01 10.39 -10.40
CA ILE A 182 -5.38 10.21 -9.87
C ILE A 182 -5.42 9.01 -8.93
N PHE A 183 -4.89 7.87 -9.35
CA PHE A 183 -4.79 6.66 -8.54
C PHE A 183 -4.08 6.93 -7.21
N LEU A 184 -2.89 7.54 -7.24
CA LEU A 184 -2.09 7.82 -6.05
C LEU A 184 -2.81 8.78 -5.10
N TYR A 185 -3.49 9.79 -5.63
CA TYR A 185 -4.26 10.76 -4.84
C TYR A 185 -5.44 10.09 -4.14
N VAL A 186 -6.26 9.34 -4.88
CA VAL A 186 -7.41 8.61 -4.35
C VAL A 186 -6.96 7.58 -3.29
N SER A 187 -5.94 6.78 -3.63
CA SER A 187 -5.40 5.77 -2.72
C SER A 187 -4.89 6.38 -1.41
N LYS A 188 -4.21 7.53 -1.48
CA LYS A 188 -3.73 8.26 -0.29
C LYS A 188 -4.88 8.74 0.59
N ILE A 189 -5.93 9.34 0.01
CA ILE A 189 -7.09 9.84 0.77
C ILE A 189 -7.78 8.69 1.48
N VAL A 190 -8.07 7.60 0.77
CA VAL A 190 -8.76 6.42 1.34
C VAL A 190 -7.92 5.78 2.44
N SER A 191 -6.64 5.55 2.18
CA SER A 191 -5.72 4.94 3.15
C SER A 191 -5.63 5.78 4.43
N ASN A 192 -5.47 7.10 4.31
CA ASN A 192 -5.41 8.00 5.46
C ASN A 192 -6.70 7.97 6.28
N LYS A 193 -7.87 7.99 5.63
CA LYS A 193 -9.17 7.90 6.32
C LYS A 193 -9.31 6.59 7.10
N ILE A 194 -8.77 5.48 6.59
CA ILE A 194 -8.85 4.19 7.26
C ILE A 194 -7.87 4.12 8.44
N ILE A 195 -6.65 4.62 8.27
CA ILE A 195 -5.61 4.63 9.31
C ILE A 195 -6.04 5.52 10.49
N LEU A 196 -6.46 6.73 10.20
CA LEU A 196 -6.85 7.73 11.21
C LEU A 196 -8.25 7.46 11.80
N GLY A 197 -9.06 6.66 11.10
CA GLY A 197 -10.48 6.50 11.40
C GLY A 197 -11.31 7.68 10.86
N VAL A 198 -12.64 7.48 10.80
CA VAL A 198 -13.61 8.54 10.49
C VAL A 198 -13.95 9.25 11.81
N SER A 199 -12.93 9.79 12.47
CA SER A 199 -13.14 10.59 13.67
C SER A 199 -13.30 12.05 13.29
N ASN A 200 -14.41 12.65 13.66
CA ASN A 200 -14.60 14.11 13.61
C ASN A 200 -13.87 14.84 14.75
N ASN A 201 -13.12 14.10 15.57
CA ASN A 201 -12.41 14.66 16.69
C ASN A 201 -11.21 15.48 16.16
N LYS A 202 -11.13 16.72 16.59
CA LYS A 202 -10.01 17.60 16.29
C LYS A 202 -9.08 17.59 17.51
N ALA A 203 -7.80 17.27 17.30
CA ALA A 203 -6.79 17.45 18.32
C ALA A 203 -6.28 18.90 18.26
N LEU A 204 -6.35 19.61 19.36
CA LEU A 204 -5.79 20.94 19.51
C LEU A 204 -4.47 20.83 20.29
N ILE A 205 -3.35 21.19 19.66
CA ILE A 205 -2.06 21.25 20.35
C ILE A 205 -1.85 22.68 20.81
N ILE A 206 -1.92 22.90 22.13
CA ILE A 206 -1.73 24.21 22.74
C ILE A 206 -0.33 24.27 23.37
N ARG A 207 0.47 25.27 23.00
CA ARG A 207 1.73 25.56 23.64
C ARG A 207 1.63 26.92 24.31
N SER A 208 1.65 26.96 25.66
CA SER A 208 1.50 28.18 26.43
C SER A 208 2.31 28.08 27.72
N ASN A 209 2.74 29.25 28.24
CA ASN A 209 3.35 29.35 29.56
C ASN A 209 2.32 29.26 30.71
N LYS A 210 1.01 29.25 30.37
CA LYS A 210 -0.13 29.13 31.33
C LYS A 210 -0.93 27.87 31.06
N LEU A 211 -0.26 26.73 30.90
CA LEU A 211 -0.88 25.46 30.50
C LEU A 211 -1.90 24.97 31.54
N ASP A 212 -1.60 25.12 32.83
CA ASP A 212 -2.48 24.68 33.93
C ASP A 212 -3.81 25.45 33.99
N ASP A 213 -3.79 26.74 33.70
CA ASP A 213 -4.99 27.59 33.68
C ASP A 213 -5.87 27.24 32.48
N ILE A 214 -5.24 26.96 31.32
CA ILE A 214 -5.93 26.55 30.10
C ILE A 214 -6.54 25.15 30.26
N CYS A 215 -5.83 24.19 30.84
CA CYS A 215 -6.34 22.85 31.12
C CYS A 215 -7.54 22.88 32.05
N LYS A 216 -7.49 23.70 33.13
CA LYS A 216 -8.62 23.88 34.07
C LYS A 216 -9.85 24.48 33.39
N ALA A 217 -9.65 25.50 32.55
CA ALA A 217 -10.76 26.11 31.80
C ALA A 217 -11.39 25.14 30.81
N LEU A 218 -10.58 24.38 30.03
CA LEU A 218 -11.06 23.41 29.08
C LEU A 218 -11.81 22.24 29.74
N TYR A 219 -11.30 21.76 30.88
CA TYR A 219 -11.95 20.68 31.63
C TYR A 219 -13.28 21.11 32.27
N ASN A 220 -13.35 22.34 32.80
CA ASN A 220 -14.55 22.84 33.45
C ASN A 220 -15.65 23.28 32.48
N ASP A 221 -15.27 23.91 31.35
CA ASP A 221 -16.21 24.53 30.43
C ASP A 221 -16.64 23.60 29.26
N TYR A 222 -15.84 22.60 28.89
CA TYR A 222 -16.05 21.82 27.69
C TYR A 222 -16.04 20.29 27.92
N ALA A 223 -15.83 19.80 29.15
CA ALA A 223 -15.75 18.36 29.46
C ALA A 223 -14.90 17.58 28.46
N ILE A 224 -13.72 18.09 28.12
CA ILE A 224 -12.80 17.47 27.18
C ILE A 224 -11.90 16.53 27.97
N ASP A 225 -11.92 15.21 27.57
CA ASP A 225 -11.05 14.17 28.13
C ASP A 225 -9.62 14.26 27.55
#